data_33c09a93bee7ab95d0cc8dda17183123
#
_entry.id   33c09a93bee7ab95d0cc8dda17183123
#
_cell.length_a   1.000
_cell.length_b   1.000
_cell.length_c   1.000
_cell.angle_alpha   90.00
_cell.angle_beta   90.00
_cell.angle_gamma   90.00
#
_symmetry.space_group_name_H-M   'P 1'
#
loop_
_entity.id
_entity.type
_entity.pdbx_description
1 polymer ?
#
loop_
_entity_poly.entity_id
_entity_poly.type
_entity_poly.pdbx_seq_one_letter_code
_entity_poly.pdbx_strand_id
1 'polypeptide(L)'
;MLVFPSSIDLSSRTLRYLTGQLVARRREVGTRWRRLAAGRQALLVLAHLRCGDTYAQLAAGFGIGIATVYRYIREAVEVLATLAPTLREAMTTARAKAFVILDGTLLPIDRIAADTPYYSGKHKRHGMNIQVLTDPFGRLLWASPALPGSTHDLTAARTHGIVDTLAEAGIKCWADKTPHAAVGSSSCRERG
;
A
#
# COMPACT_ATOMS: atom_id res chain seq x y z
N MET A 1 2.71 -7.61 32.31
CA MET A 1 2.18 -6.35 31.77
C MET A 1 3.05 -5.98 30.57
N LEU A 2 2.60 -6.26 29.35
CA LEU A 2 3.33 -5.86 28.15
C LEU A 2 3.13 -4.35 28.00
N VAL A 3 4.17 -3.59 28.29
CA VAL A 3 4.25 -2.17 27.95
C VAL A 3 4.48 -2.14 26.44
N PHE A 4 3.45 -1.84 25.66
CA PHE A 4 3.67 -1.41 24.28
C PHE A 4 4.61 -0.21 24.35
N PRO A 5 5.73 -0.22 23.60
CA PRO A 5 6.57 0.94 23.57
C PRO A 5 5.70 2.14 23.18
N SER A 6 5.71 3.16 24.03
CA SER A 6 4.91 4.39 23.89
C SER A 6 5.31 5.24 22.65
N SER A 7 6.10 4.68 21.74
CA SER A 7 6.65 5.33 20.57
C SER A 7 6.23 4.67 19.24
N ILE A 8 4.98 4.23 19.13
CA ILE A 8 4.41 4.11 17.77
C ILE A 8 4.25 5.56 17.31
N ASP A 9 5.08 5.99 16.35
CA ASP A 9 4.95 7.30 15.72
C ASP A 9 3.65 7.34 14.88
N LEU A 10 2.54 7.39 15.58
CA LEU A 10 1.18 7.40 15.09
C LEU A 10 0.55 8.74 15.40
N SER A 11 0.23 9.48 14.34
CA SER A 11 -0.55 10.69 14.53
C SER A 11 -1.93 10.34 15.09
N SER A 12 -2.40 11.10 16.07
CA SER A 12 -3.77 10.99 16.59
C SER A 12 -4.83 11.13 15.48
N ARG A 13 -4.48 11.79 14.38
CA ARG A 13 -5.32 11.94 13.19
C ARG A 13 -5.52 10.60 12.49
N THR A 14 -4.45 9.83 12.26
CA THR A 14 -4.51 8.50 11.62
C THR A 14 -5.35 7.54 12.44
N LEU A 15 -5.13 7.50 13.76
CA LEU A 15 -5.90 6.65 14.66
C LEU A 15 -7.39 7.01 14.64
N ARG A 16 -7.73 8.30 14.72
CA ARG A 16 -9.13 8.77 14.66
C ARG A 16 -9.78 8.47 13.33
N TYR A 17 -9.06 8.65 12.24
CA TYR A 17 -9.55 8.33 10.90
C TYR A 17 -9.94 6.85 10.77
N LEU A 18 -9.00 5.94 11.06
CA LEU A 18 -9.29 4.50 10.99
C LEU A 18 -10.39 4.08 11.97
N THR A 19 -10.42 4.66 13.17
CA THR A 19 -11.50 4.41 14.14
C THR A 19 -12.85 4.78 13.55
N GLY A 20 -12.98 5.93 12.90
CA GLY A 20 -14.22 6.38 12.23
C GLY A 20 -14.67 5.41 11.15
N GLN A 21 -13.75 4.96 10.30
CA GLN A 21 -14.04 3.99 9.24
C GLN A 21 -14.53 2.65 9.80
N LEU A 22 -13.88 2.15 10.85
CA LEU A 22 -14.31 0.91 11.51
C LEU A 22 -15.67 1.05 12.21
N VAL A 23 -16.00 2.21 12.76
CA VAL A 23 -17.34 2.48 13.32
C VAL A 23 -18.39 2.45 12.21
N ALA A 24 -18.13 3.11 11.07
CA ALA A 24 -19.03 3.08 9.92
C ALA A 24 -19.26 1.65 9.44
N ARG A 25 -18.18 0.89 9.25
CA ARG A 25 -18.25 -0.51 8.83
C ARG A 25 -19.07 -1.39 9.79
N ARG A 26 -18.89 -1.20 11.09
CA ARG A 26 -19.67 -1.95 12.10
C ARG A 26 -21.16 -1.66 12.03
N ARG A 27 -21.55 -0.42 11.69
CA ARG A 27 -22.95 -0.03 11.50
C ARG A 27 -23.55 -0.69 10.26
N GLU A 28 -22.83 -0.70 9.15
CA GLU A 28 -23.23 -1.36 7.91
C GLU A 28 -23.46 -2.85 8.10
N VAL A 29 -22.52 -3.54 8.76
CA VAL A 29 -22.58 -4.99 8.99
C VAL A 29 -23.58 -5.36 10.11
N GLY A 30 -24.08 -4.38 10.88
CA GLY A 30 -25.01 -4.62 11.99
C GLY A 30 -24.41 -5.42 13.15
N THR A 31 -23.09 -5.42 13.31
CA THR A 31 -22.42 -6.23 14.32
C THR A 31 -22.57 -5.64 15.72
N ARG A 32 -23.31 -6.33 16.59
CA ARG A 32 -23.55 -5.88 17.97
C ARG A 32 -22.39 -6.16 18.93
N TRP A 33 -21.65 -7.25 18.72
CA TRP A 33 -20.64 -7.72 19.66
C TRP A 33 -19.24 -7.72 19.05
N ARG A 34 -18.34 -6.98 19.65
CA ARG A 34 -16.91 -6.98 19.33
C ARG A 34 -16.12 -7.02 20.63
N ARG A 35 -15.06 -7.84 20.70
CA ARG A 35 -14.20 -7.92 21.90
C ARG A 35 -13.44 -6.62 22.18
N LEU A 36 -13.11 -5.86 21.14
CA LEU A 36 -12.46 -4.56 21.26
C LEU A 36 -13.36 -3.45 20.73
N ALA A 37 -13.32 -2.31 21.41
CA ALA A 37 -13.85 -1.06 20.87
C ALA A 37 -13.13 -0.69 19.57
N ALA A 38 -13.77 0.09 18.67
CA ALA A 38 -13.22 0.43 17.35
C ALA A 38 -11.85 1.12 17.44
N GLY A 39 -11.64 2.01 18.43
CA GLY A 39 -10.34 2.66 18.65
C GLY A 39 -9.24 1.69 19.06
N ARG A 40 -9.54 0.69 19.91
CA ARG A 40 -8.56 -0.35 20.25
C ARG A 40 -8.28 -1.30 19.07
N GLN A 41 -9.29 -1.60 18.23
CA GLN A 41 -9.09 -2.35 17.00
C GLN A 41 -8.20 -1.53 16.03
N ALA A 42 -8.47 -0.24 15.84
CA ALA A 42 -7.64 0.62 15.01
C ALA A 42 -6.18 0.66 15.50
N LEU A 43 -5.95 0.78 16.81
CA LEU A 43 -4.61 0.75 17.38
C LEU A 43 -3.90 -0.58 17.10
N LEU A 44 -4.58 -1.71 17.30
CA LEU A 44 -4.06 -3.04 17.00
C LEU A 44 -3.63 -3.15 15.52
N VAL A 45 -4.48 -2.71 14.60
CA VAL A 45 -4.20 -2.76 13.16
C VAL A 45 -3.02 -1.88 12.79
N LEU A 46 -2.96 -0.66 13.33
CA LEU A 46 -1.86 0.26 13.06
C LEU A 46 -0.53 -0.22 13.67
N ALA A 47 -0.55 -0.88 14.83
CA ALA A 47 0.62 -1.53 15.39
C ALA A 47 1.15 -2.62 14.44
N HIS A 48 0.28 -3.47 13.90
CA HIS A 48 0.67 -4.46 12.91
C HIS A 48 1.27 -3.83 11.66
N LEU A 49 0.56 -2.88 11.04
CA LEU A 49 0.95 -2.30 9.75
C LEU A 49 2.21 -1.42 9.82
N ARG A 50 2.50 -0.82 10.96
CA ARG A 50 3.66 0.08 11.12
C ARG A 50 4.85 -0.54 11.82
N CYS A 51 4.61 -1.42 12.78
CA CYS A 51 5.67 -2.01 13.59
C CYS A 51 5.99 -3.45 13.20
N GLY A 52 5.15 -4.09 12.39
CA GLY A 52 5.32 -5.49 12.02
C GLY A 52 5.03 -6.47 13.15
N ASP A 53 4.31 -6.02 14.22
CA ASP A 53 3.97 -6.90 15.34
C ASP A 53 3.24 -8.14 14.86
N THR A 54 3.65 -9.30 15.36
CA THR A 54 3.07 -10.58 15.00
C THR A 54 1.67 -10.74 15.60
N TYR A 55 0.86 -11.60 15.01
CA TYR A 55 -0.49 -11.88 15.52
C TYR A 55 -0.47 -12.41 16.96
N ALA A 56 0.56 -13.17 17.33
CA ALA A 56 0.71 -13.68 18.70
C ALA A 56 1.02 -12.56 19.70
N GLN A 57 1.91 -11.63 19.36
CA GLN A 57 2.22 -10.45 20.19
C GLN A 57 1.00 -9.57 20.38
N LEU A 58 0.26 -9.29 19.29
CA LEU A 58 -0.97 -8.51 19.35
C LEU A 58 -2.06 -9.20 20.17
N ALA A 59 -2.22 -10.52 20.00
CA ALA A 59 -3.17 -11.31 20.79
C ALA A 59 -2.90 -11.19 22.29
N ALA A 60 -1.63 -11.35 22.70
CA ALA A 60 -1.20 -11.20 24.07
C ALA A 60 -1.40 -9.77 24.60
N GLY A 61 -0.98 -8.76 23.82
CA GLY A 61 -1.05 -7.34 24.23
C GLY A 61 -2.49 -6.80 24.34
N PHE A 62 -3.41 -7.28 23.51
CA PHE A 62 -4.80 -6.83 23.51
C PHE A 62 -5.76 -7.76 24.29
N GLY A 63 -5.27 -8.90 24.80
CA GLY A 63 -6.07 -9.87 25.57
C GLY A 63 -7.15 -10.56 24.73
N ILE A 64 -6.84 -10.90 23.48
CA ILE A 64 -7.77 -11.57 22.54
C ILE A 64 -7.11 -12.76 21.85
N GLY A 65 -7.90 -13.65 21.28
CA GLY A 65 -7.36 -14.79 20.54
C GLY A 65 -6.76 -14.40 19.19
N ILE A 66 -5.73 -15.15 18.74
CA ILE A 66 -5.01 -14.94 17.46
C ILE A 66 -5.98 -14.89 16.26
N ALA A 67 -6.97 -15.78 16.21
CA ALA A 67 -8.00 -15.77 15.15
C ALA A 67 -8.82 -14.47 15.14
N THR A 68 -8.99 -13.82 16.29
CA THR A 68 -9.69 -12.53 16.38
C THR A 68 -8.78 -11.40 15.88
N VAL A 69 -7.48 -11.45 16.19
CA VAL A 69 -6.47 -10.51 15.64
C VAL A 69 -6.48 -10.57 14.12
N TYR A 70 -6.37 -11.77 13.56
CA TYR A 70 -6.41 -11.97 12.10
C TYR A 70 -7.66 -11.35 11.46
N ARG A 71 -8.84 -11.65 12.03
CA ARG A 71 -10.12 -11.10 11.51
C ARG A 71 -10.17 -9.57 11.59
N TYR A 72 -9.64 -8.99 12.67
CA TYR A 72 -9.64 -7.54 12.86
C TYR A 72 -8.69 -6.82 11.90
N ILE A 73 -7.53 -7.40 11.65
CA ILE A 73 -6.56 -6.87 10.67
C ILE A 73 -7.15 -6.98 9.28
N ARG A 74 -7.67 -8.14 8.90
CA ARG A 74 -8.27 -8.37 7.58
C ARG A 74 -9.43 -7.41 7.32
N GLU A 75 -10.37 -7.28 8.27
CA GLU A 75 -11.49 -6.33 8.15
C GLU A 75 -11.00 -4.89 7.92
N ALA A 76 -10.00 -4.45 8.66
CA ALA A 76 -9.47 -3.11 8.51
C ALA A 76 -8.73 -2.90 7.19
N VAL A 77 -7.98 -3.90 6.73
CA VAL A 77 -7.32 -3.88 5.41
C VAL A 77 -8.36 -3.80 4.29
N GLU A 78 -9.42 -4.59 4.35
CA GLU A 78 -10.54 -4.53 3.41
C GLU A 78 -11.19 -3.13 3.38
N VAL A 79 -11.46 -2.55 4.55
CA VAL A 79 -11.99 -1.16 4.66
C VAL A 79 -11.03 -0.15 4.06
N LEU A 80 -9.74 -0.23 4.37
CA LEU A 80 -8.74 0.69 3.83
C LEU A 80 -8.57 0.52 2.31
N ALA A 81 -8.66 -0.69 1.80
CA ALA A 81 -8.57 -0.97 0.37
C ALA A 81 -9.72 -0.32 -0.43
N THR A 82 -10.96 -0.30 0.13
CA THR A 82 -12.08 0.40 -0.52
C THR A 82 -11.94 1.92 -0.52
N LEU A 83 -11.10 2.47 0.34
CA LEU A 83 -10.84 3.91 0.44
C LEU A 83 -9.59 4.34 -0.35
N ALA A 84 -8.84 3.39 -0.91
CA ALA A 84 -7.70 3.70 -1.75
C ALA A 84 -8.16 4.36 -3.05
N PRO A 85 -7.52 5.44 -3.50
CA PRO A 85 -7.90 6.10 -4.74
C PRO A 85 -7.67 5.18 -5.93
N THR A 86 -8.57 5.21 -6.88
CA THR A 86 -8.37 4.62 -8.20
C THR A 86 -7.29 5.39 -8.98
N LEU A 87 -6.72 4.78 -10.00
CA LEU A 87 -5.75 5.46 -10.87
C LEU A 87 -6.35 6.75 -11.48
N ARG A 88 -7.60 6.73 -11.87
CA ARG A 88 -8.33 7.88 -12.42
C ARG A 88 -8.46 9.04 -11.41
N GLU A 89 -8.78 8.74 -10.18
CA GLU A 89 -8.86 9.74 -9.10
C GLU A 89 -7.48 10.31 -8.76
N ALA A 90 -6.44 9.46 -8.76
CA ALA A 90 -5.06 9.89 -8.60
C ALA A 90 -4.63 10.86 -9.71
N MET A 91 -5.02 10.62 -10.98
CA MET A 91 -4.76 11.52 -12.10
C MET A 91 -5.40 12.89 -11.89
N THR A 92 -6.60 12.95 -11.31
CA THR A 92 -7.24 14.23 -10.98
C THR A 92 -6.38 15.06 -10.01
N THR A 93 -5.82 14.41 -9.00
CA THR A 93 -4.88 15.05 -8.06
C THR A 93 -3.55 15.40 -8.73
N ALA A 94 -3.04 14.51 -9.59
CA ALA A 94 -1.77 14.66 -10.29
C ALA A 94 -1.73 15.83 -11.26
N ARG A 95 -2.86 16.16 -11.90
CA ARG A 95 -3.00 17.33 -12.81
C ARG A 95 -2.66 18.66 -12.14
N ALA A 96 -2.85 18.78 -10.84
CA ALA A 96 -2.50 19.99 -10.08
C ALA A 96 -1.01 20.05 -9.70
N LYS A 97 -0.19 19.07 -10.11
CA LYS A 97 1.24 18.99 -9.80
C LYS A 97 2.09 19.37 -11.01
N ALA A 98 3.29 19.90 -10.75
CA ALA A 98 4.25 20.25 -11.82
C ALA A 98 4.68 18.99 -12.59
N PHE A 99 4.85 17.89 -11.90
CA PHE A 99 5.14 16.56 -12.43
C PHE A 99 4.79 15.49 -11.39
N VAL A 100 4.81 14.24 -11.79
CA VAL A 100 4.71 13.07 -10.91
C VAL A 100 5.92 12.19 -11.08
N ILE A 101 6.16 11.32 -10.10
CA ILE A 101 7.25 10.35 -10.12
C ILE A 101 6.61 8.96 -10.10
N LEU A 102 6.97 8.14 -11.10
CA LEU A 102 6.60 6.72 -11.17
C LEU A 102 7.83 5.90 -10.78
N ASP A 103 7.66 5.02 -9.80
CA ASP A 103 8.71 4.14 -9.32
C ASP A 103 8.16 2.73 -9.08
N GLY A 104 8.96 1.72 -9.44
CA GLY A 104 8.67 0.31 -9.17
C GLY A 104 9.35 -0.13 -7.88
N THR A 105 8.58 -0.66 -6.94
CA THR A 105 9.12 -1.18 -5.69
C THR A 105 8.82 -2.66 -5.52
N LEU A 106 9.79 -3.39 -4.94
CA LEU A 106 9.62 -4.79 -4.61
C LEU A 106 9.28 -4.94 -3.13
N LEU A 107 8.06 -5.36 -2.83
CA LEU A 107 7.68 -5.77 -1.48
C LEU A 107 8.16 -7.20 -1.24
N PRO A 108 9.09 -7.43 -0.29
CA PRO A 108 9.62 -8.77 -0.02
C PRO A 108 8.50 -9.67 0.55
N ILE A 109 8.55 -10.93 0.18
CA ILE A 109 7.68 -11.98 0.70
C ILE A 109 8.51 -13.19 1.13
N ASP A 110 8.04 -13.88 2.17
CA ASP A 110 8.64 -15.14 2.61
C ASP A 110 8.14 -16.27 1.70
N ARG A 111 8.96 -16.62 0.72
CA ARG A 111 8.70 -17.68 -0.25
C ARG A 111 9.91 -18.57 -0.40
N ILE A 112 9.66 -19.83 -0.76
CA ILE A 112 10.71 -20.81 -1.05
C ILE A 112 11.21 -20.66 -2.48
N ALA A 113 12.39 -21.21 -2.77
CA ALA A 113 13.03 -21.14 -4.08
C ALA A 113 12.18 -21.67 -5.26
N ALA A 114 11.20 -22.56 -4.99
CA ALA A 114 10.27 -23.07 -6.01
C ALA A 114 9.30 -22.01 -6.55
N ASP A 115 9.10 -20.90 -5.85
CA ASP A 115 8.18 -19.82 -6.26
C ASP A 115 8.84 -18.86 -7.27
N THR A 116 9.35 -19.39 -8.37
CA THR A 116 10.09 -18.66 -9.42
C THR A 116 9.41 -17.40 -9.96
N PRO A 117 8.07 -17.33 -10.14
CA PRO A 117 7.40 -16.12 -10.62
C PRO A 117 7.58 -14.92 -9.68
N TYR A 118 7.83 -15.17 -8.40
CA TYR A 118 8.00 -14.11 -7.41
C TYR A 118 9.47 -13.69 -7.22
N TYR A 119 10.42 -14.38 -7.86
CA TYR A 119 11.83 -14.03 -7.76
C TYR A 119 12.21 -12.87 -8.66
N SER A 120 12.64 -11.76 -8.06
CA SER A 120 13.14 -10.61 -8.79
C SER A 120 14.62 -10.77 -9.09
N GLY A 121 14.97 -10.90 -10.37
CA GLY A 121 16.36 -10.92 -10.83
C GLY A 121 17.12 -9.62 -10.52
N LYS A 122 16.43 -8.48 -10.55
CA LYS A 122 16.96 -7.15 -10.22
C LYS A 122 17.36 -7.06 -8.74
N HIS A 123 16.48 -7.50 -7.84
CA HIS A 123 16.64 -7.38 -6.40
C HIS A 123 17.22 -8.63 -5.72
N LYS A 124 17.43 -9.73 -6.47
CA LYS A 124 17.97 -11.01 -5.98
C LYS A 124 17.18 -11.61 -4.80
N ARG A 125 15.86 -11.40 -4.77
CA ARG A 125 14.98 -11.91 -3.71
C ARG A 125 13.55 -12.09 -4.20
N HIS A 126 12.76 -12.88 -3.46
CA HIS A 126 11.34 -13.04 -3.71
C HIS A 126 10.56 -11.81 -3.22
N GLY A 127 9.57 -11.42 -3.99
CA GLY A 127 8.72 -10.27 -3.66
C GLY A 127 7.58 -10.09 -4.65
N MET A 128 6.80 -9.06 -4.38
CA MET A 128 5.74 -8.58 -5.26
C MET A 128 6.15 -7.22 -5.83
N ASN A 129 6.02 -7.04 -7.14
CA ASN A 129 6.24 -5.75 -7.78
C ASN A 129 4.99 -4.88 -7.62
N ILE A 130 5.18 -3.68 -7.12
CA ILE A 130 4.16 -2.65 -7.01
C ILE A 130 4.68 -1.37 -7.65
N GLN A 131 3.85 -0.77 -8.49
CA GLN A 131 4.12 0.54 -9.06
C GLN A 131 3.54 1.61 -8.15
N VAL A 132 4.32 2.62 -7.81
CA VAL A 132 3.89 3.75 -6.98
C VAL A 132 3.98 5.05 -7.76
N LEU A 133 2.96 5.88 -7.63
CA LEU A 133 2.92 7.21 -8.19
C LEU A 133 2.96 8.22 -7.05
N THR A 134 3.94 9.11 -7.09
CA THR A 134 4.14 10.14 -6.06
C THR A 134 4.12 11.54 -6.65
N ASP A 135 3.88 12.54 -5.81
CA ASP A 135 4.07 13.94 -6.16
C ASP A 135 5.57 14.31 -6.08
N PRO A 136 5.98 15.53 -6.51
CA PRO A 136 7.37 15.96 -6.46
C PRO A 136 8.01 15.93 -5.07
N PHE A 137 7.20 15.92 -4.01
CA PHE A 137 7.65 15.87 -2.62
C PHE A 137 7.67 14.45 -2.04
N GLY A 138 7.46 13.41 -2.87
CA GLY A 138 7.45 12.02 -2.46
C GLY A 138 6.15 11.58 -1.76
N ARG A 139 5.07 12.37 -1.80
CA ARG A 139 3.79 11.97 -1.24
C ARG A 139 3.11 10.99 -2.17
N LEU A 140 2.69 9.84 -1.64
CA LEU A 140 1.99 8.81 -2.39
C LEU A 140 0.64 9.36 -2.91
N LEU A 141 0.45 9.26 -4.23
CA LEU A 141 -0.82 9.57 -4.91
C LEU A 141 -1.58 8.28 -5.21
N TRP A 142 -0.87 7.23 -5.60
CA TRP A 142 -1.47 5.94 -5.94
C TRP A 142 -0.44 4.81 -5.87
N ALA A 143 -0.92 3.61 -5.57
CA ALA A 143 -0.15 2.38 -5.65
C ALA A 143 -0.94 1.33 -6.45
N SER A 144 -0.25 0.58 -7.30
CA SER A 144 -0.88 -0.46 -8.13
C SER A 144 -1.26 -1.68 -7.31
N PRO A 145 -2.16 -2.53 -7.83
CA PRO A 145 -2.20 -3.92 -7.44
C PRO A 145 -0.83 -4.58 -7.60
N ALA A 146 -0.56 -5.59 -6.79
CA ALA A 146 0.72 -6.29 -6.80
C ALA A 146 0.80 -7.27 -7.98
N LEU A 147 1.96 -7.31 -8.62
CA LEU A 147 2.33 -8.30 -9.64
C LEU A 147 3.48 -9.19 -9.13
N PRO A 148 3.72 -10.37 -9.73
CA PRO A 148 4.88 -11.18 -9.40
C PRO A 148 6.19 -10.41 -9.51
N GLY A 149 7.14 -10.63 -8.60
CA GLY A 149 8.40 -9.90 -8.51
C GLY A 149 9.34 -10.06 -9.70
N SER A 150 9.12 -11.08 -10.55
CA SER A 150 9.81 -11.23 -11.84
C SER A 150 9.33 -10.24 -12.92
N THR A 151 8.17 -9.59 -12.71
CA THR A 151 7.62 -8.62 -13.66
C THR A 151 8.48 -7.37 -13.68
N HIS A 152 8.96 -6.98 -14.87
CA HIS A 152 9.71 -5.73 -15.05
C HIS A 152 8.82 -4.50 -14.85
N ASP A 153 9.40 -3.43 -14.29
CA ASP A 153 8.67 -2.20 -13.94
C ASP A 153 7.90 -1.59 -15.12
N LEU A 154 8.50 -1.56 -16.32
CA LEU A 154 7.81 -1.07 -17.51
C LEU A 154 6.63 -1.94 -17.92
N THR A 155 6.78 -3.27 -17.84
CA THR A 155 5.68 -4.20 -18.10
C THR A 155 4.57 -4.02 -17.08
N ALA A 156 4.91 -3.87 -15.79
CA ALA A 156 3.95 -3.60 -14.72
C ALA A 156 3.20 -2.28 -14.96
N ALA A 157 3.91 -1.21 -15.32
CA ALA A 157 3.30 0.08 -15.61
C ALA A 157 2.31 0.03 -16.78
N ARG A 158 2.65 -0.73 -17.83
CA ARG A 158 1.75 -0.98 -18.98
C ARG A 158 0.55 -1.83 -18.60
N THR A 159 0.77 -2.93 -17.88
CA THR A 159 -0.31 -3.83 -17.41
C THR A 159 -1.36 -3.08 -16.60
N HIS A 160 -0.94 -2.12 -15.79
CA HIS A 160 -1.85 -1.30 -15.00
C HIS A 160 -2.40 -0.08 -15.74
N GLY A 161 -2.07 0.12 -17.02
CA GLY A 161 -2.52 1.26 -17.82
C GLY A 161 -1.99 2.63 -17.36
N ILE A 162 -0.91 2.64 -16.57
CA ILE A 162 -0.36 3.88 -16.01
C ILE A 162 0.17 4.78 -17.12
N VAL A 163 0.91 4.19 -18.07
CA VAL A 163 1.55 4.93 -19.17
C VAL A 163 0.52 5.64 -20.02
N ASP A 164 -0.53 4.93 -20.43
CA ASP A 164 -1.60 5.46 -21.28
C ASP A 164 -2.40 6.53 -20.54
N THR A 165 -2.74 6.27 -19.29
CA THR A 165 -3.50 7.21 -18.45
C THR A 165 -2.73 8.52 -18.19
N LEU A 166 -1.41 8.45 -18.00
CA LEU A 166 -0.54 9.64 -17.87
C LEU A 166 -0.46 10.41 -19.18
N ALA A 167 -0.34 9.73 -20.31
CA ALA A 167 -0.28 10.34 -21.64
C ALA A 167 -1.60 11.06 -21.96
N GLU A 168 -2.74 10.41 -21.78
CA GLU A 168 -4.08 10.98 -21.96
C GLU A 168 -4.33 12.19 -21.06
N ALA A 169 -3.81 12.13 -19.83
CA ALA A 169 -3.96 13.24 -18.89
C ALA A 169 -3.02 14.43 -19.16
N GLY A 170 -2.03 14.27 -20.06
CA GLY A 170 -0.99 15.27 -20.34
C GLY A 170 -0.08 15.58 -19.16
N ILE A 171 0.12 14.63 -18.25
CA ILE A 171 0.87 14.82 -17.01
C ILE A 171 2.34 14.48 -17.26
N LYS A 172 3.24 15.41 -16.88
CA LYS A 172 4.68 15.13 -16.91
C LYS A 172 5.04 14.09 -15.86
N CYS A 173 5.71 13.03 -16.29
CA CYS A 173 6.15 11.94 -15.41
C CYS A 173 7.66 11.76 -15.48
N TRP A 174 8.26 11.52 -14.30
CA TRP A 174 9.64 11.08 -14.16
C TRP A 174 9.63 9.62 -13.71
N ALA A 175 10.39 8.78 -14.41
CA ALA A 175 10.58 7.38 -14.04
C ALA A 175 12.07 7.08 -13.88
N ASP A 176 12.40 6.07 -13.07
CA ASP A 176 13.78 5.63 -12.95
C ASP A 176 14.26 4.95 -14.24
N LYS A 177 15.57 5.14 -14.57
CA LYS A 177 16.17 4.60 -15.80
C LYS A 177 16.16 3.06 -15.77
N THR A 178 15.35 2.45 -16.62
CA THR A 178 15.61 1.08 -17.08
C THR A 178 16.39 1.16 -18.39
N PRO A 179 17.56 0.48 -18.56
CA PRO A 179 18.48 0.67 -19.69
C PRO A 179 17.94 0.39 -21.09
N HIS A 180 16.69 -0.04 -21.24
CA HIS A 180 16.10 -0.45 -22.53
C HIS A 180 14.63 -0.10 -22.67
N ALA A 181 14.27 1.18 -22.65
CA ALA A 181 13.00 1.56 -23.26
C ALA A 181 12.99 3.06 -23.58
N ALA A 182 13.28 3.40 -24.83
CA ALA A 182 12.69 4.57 -25.41
C ALA A 182 11.18 4.36 -25.47
N VAL A 183 10.47 4.79 -24.43
CA VAL A 183 9.01 4.92 -24.49
C VAL A 183 8.75 6.16 -25.31
N GLY A 184 8.07 5.97 -26.45
CA GLY A 184 7.72 7.02 -27.37
C GLY A 184 7.22 8.27 -26.69
N SER A 185 7.91 9.33 -27.01
CA SER A 185 7.60 10.74 -26.94
C SER A 185 6.60 11.24 -25.89
N SER A 186 7.07 12.07 -25.06
CA SER A 186 6.56 13.30 -24.47
C SER A 186 5.92 13.30 -23.09
N SER A 187 5.49 12.19 -22.49
CA SER A 187 4.84 12.24 -21.17
C SER A 187 5.67 11.76 -19.98
N CYS A 188 6.61 10.85 -20.17
CA CYS A 188 7.46 10.36 -19.09
C CYS A 188 8.95 10.68 -19.40
N ARG A 189 9.59 11.48 -18.54
CA ARG A 189 11.04 11.82 -18.65
C ARG A 189 11.83 11.02 -17.62
N GLU A 190 13.04 10.60 -18.04
CA GLU A 190 13.98 9.91 -17.16
C GLU A 190 14.72 10.93 -16.27
N ARG A 191 15.03 10.54 -15.03
CA ARG A 191 15.95 11.29 -14.17
C ARG A 191 17.39 11.01 -14.61
N GLY A 192 18.16 12.06 -14.83
CA GLY A 192 19.60 12.05 -15.05
C GLY A 192 20.38 11.75 -13.77
#